data_aa02ba12346d04a5abbbe4b85db55d48
#
_entry.id   aa02ba12346d04a5abbbe4b85db55d48
#
_cell.length_a   1.000
_cell.length_b   1.000
_cell.length_c   1.000
_cell.angle_alpha   90.00
_cell.angle_beta   90.00
_cell.angle_gamma   90.00
#
_symmetry.space_group_name_H-M   'P 1'
#
loop_
_entity.id
_entity.type
_entity.pdbx_description
1 polymer ?
#
loop_
_entity_poly.entity_id
_entity_poly.type
_entity_poly.pdbx_seq_one_letter_code
_entity_poly.pdbx_strand_id
1 'polypeptide(L)'
;MGFFSFIQEIAMDLGTANTIIISDDKIVVDEPSVVALDRRTDKMIAVGEKAKMMYEKTHDNIRTIRPLRDGVIADFTACEQMMRGLIKMVHTGSRLFSPSLRMVIGVPSGSTEVELRAVRDSAEHADGRDVYLIFEPMAAAIGIGIDVEAPEGNMIVDIGGGSTEIAVISLGGIVSNNSIRTAGDDLTADIQEYMSRQHNVKVSERMAERIKIHVGSALTDLG
;
A
#
# COMPACT_ATOMS: atom_id res chain seq x y z
N MET A 1 -5.75 -29.65 -27.84
CA MET A 1 -5.59 -29.87 -26.39
C MET A 1 -5.63 -28.49 -25.74
N GLY A 2 -6.77 -28.13 -25.13
CA GLY A 2 -6.89 -26.84 -24.45
C GLY A 2 -6.09 -26.90 -23.16
N PHE A 3 -5.05 -26.09 -23.05
CA PHE A 3 -4.41 -25.79 -21.77
C PHE A 3 -5.45 -25.05 -20.93
N PHE A 4 -5.93 -25.66 -19.84
CA PHE A 4 -6.68 -24.95 -18.82
C PHE A 4 -5.73 -23.95 -18.17
N SER A 5 -5.77 -22.72 -18.63
CA SER A 5 -5.14 -21.60 -17.93
C SER A 5 -6.01 -21.31 -16.71
N PHE A 6 -5.58 -21.70 -15.53
CA PHE A 6 -6.17 -21.23 -14.28
C PHE A 6 -5.85 -19.74 -14.14
N ILE A 7 -6.87 -18.91 -14.21
CA ILE A 7 -6.76 -17.46 -13.89
C ILE A 7 -7.10 -17.34 -12.42
N GLN A 8 -6.22 -16.69 -11.67
CA GLN A 8 -6.50 -16.28 -10.31
C GLN A 8 -6.70 -14.77 -10.30
N GLU A 9 -7.78 -14.32 -9.66
CA GLU A 9 -8.08 -12.89 -9.51
C GLU A 9 -7.61 -12.42 -8.15
N ILE A 10 -6.92 -11.29 -8.12
CA ILE A 10 -6.50 -10.62 -6.88
C ILE A 10 -6.78 -9.12 -6.98
N ALA A 11 -7.21 -8.54 -5.87
CA ALA A 11 -7.22 -7.11 -5.68
C ALA A 11 -6.07 -6.74 -4.74
N MET A 12 -5.33 -5.69 -5.07
CA MET A 12 -4.19 -5.21 -4.30
C MET A 12 -4.37 -3.74 -3.96
N ASP A 13 -4.38 -3.44 -2.68
CA ASP A 13 -4.17 -2.10 -2.16
C ASP A 13 -2.66 -1.93 -1.93
N LEU A 14 -2.01 -1.16 -2.80
CA LEU A 14 -0.57 -0.92 -2.78
C LEU A 14 -0.25 0.35 -1.98
N GLY A 15 -0.54 0.32 -0.67
CA GLY A 15 -0.41 1.48 0.20
C GLY A 15 1.03 1.78 0.61
N THR A 16 1.28 3.05 0.97
CA THR A 16 2.59 3.53 1.44
C THR A 16 3.05 2.83 2.73
N ALA A 17 2.13 2.59 3.66
CA ALA A 17 2.44 1.96 4.94
C ALA A 17 2.29 0.44 4.89
N ASN A 18 1.17 -0.05 4.39
CA ASN A 18 0.84 -1.47 4.28
C ASN A 18 0.35 -1.79 2.87
N THR A 19 0.59 -3.03 2.44
CA THR A 19 0.01 -3.60 1.22
C THR A 19 -0.94 -4.72 1.60
N ILE A 20 -2.18 -4.63 1.11
CA ILE A 20 -3.23 -5.64 1.33
C ILE A 20 -3.51 -6.35 0.02
N ILE A 21 -3.62 -7.69 0.05
CA ILE A 21 -4.07 -8.47 -1.11
C ILE A 21 -5.31 -9.26 -0.72
N ILE A 22 -6.33 -9.15 -1.57
CA ILE A 22 -7.60 -9.87 -1.46
C ILE A 22 -7.65 -10.89 -2.60
N SER A 23 -8.05 -12.11 -2.29
CA SER A 23 -8.37 -13.18 -3.23
C SER A 23 -9.57 -13.96 -2.71
N ASP A 24 -10.51 -14.28 -3.60
CA ASP A 24 -11.74 -14.99 -3.23
C ASP A 24 -12.48 -14.34 -2.04
N ASP A 25 -12.66 -13.01 -2.10
CA ASP A 25 -13.32 -12.16 -1.09
C ASP A 25 -12.71 -12.23 0.31
N LYS A 26 -11.44 -12.61 0.41
CA LYS A 26 -10.71 -12.69 1.69
C LYS A 26 -9.39 -11.97 1.61
N ILE A 27 -9.04 -11.28 2.70
CA ILE A 27 -7.69 -10.76 2.88
C ILE A 27 -6.75 -11.97 3.05
N VAL A 28 -5.85 -12.14 2.10
CA VAL A 28 -4.86 -13.22 2.07
C VAL A 28 -3.45 -12.73 2.38
N VAL A 29 -3.21 -11.42 2.23
CA VAL A 29 -1.98 -10.74 2.64
C VAL A 29 -2.37 -9.41 3.26
N ASP A 30 -1.81 -9.10 4.42
CA ASP A 30 -1.83 -7.79 5.09
C ASP A 30 -0.44 -7.59 5.69
N GLU A 31 0.40 -6.89 4.96
CA GLU A 31 1.82 -6.81 5.28
C GLU A 31 2.33 -5.37 5.13
N PRO A 32 3.29 -4.94 5.96
CA PRO A 32 3.96 -3.67 5.78
C PRO A 32 4.62 -3.54 4.40
N SER A 33 4.51 -2.38 3.79
CA SER A 33 5.15 -2.06 2.49
C SER A 33 6.65 -1.81 2.64
N VAL A 34 7.37 -2.85 3.07
CA VAL A 34 8.81 -2.83 3.34
C VAL A 34 9.47 -4.04 2.69
N VAL A 35 10.64 -3.82 2.09
CA VAL A 35 11.48 -4.88 1.53
C VAL A 35 12.91 -4.78 2.09
N ALA A 36 13.51 -5.91 2.40
CA ALA A 36 14.91 -6.02 2.77
C ALA A 36 15.71 -6.65 1.62
N LEU A 37 16.75 -5.96 1.20
CA LEU A 37 17.61 -6.34 0.08
C LEU A 37 19.04 -6.60 0.57
N ASP A 38 19.70 -7.54 -0.07
CA ASP A 38 21.15 -7.72 0.05
C ASP A 38 21.86 -6.56 -0.64
N ARG A 39 22.71 -5.81 0.08
CA ARG A 39 23.39 -4.60 -0.44
C ARG A 39 24.32 -4.88 -1.62
N ARG A 40 24.83 -6.10 -1.74
CA ARG A 40 25.80 -6.48 -2.76
C ARG A 40 25.13 -6.96 -4.04
N THR A 41 24.01 -7.65 -3.91
CA THR A 41 23.34 -8.32 -5.03
C THR A 41 22.00 -7.70 -5.41
N ASP A 42 21.51 -6.76 -4.60
CA ASP A 42 20.17 -6.15 -4.68
C ASP A 42 19.02 -7.18 -4.72
N LYS A 43 19.28 -8.42 -4.28
CA LYS A 43 18.25 -9.46 -4.21
C LYS A 43 17.45 -9.34 -2.92
N MET A 44 16.15 -9.60 -3.03
CA MET A 44 15.25 -9.62 -1.89
C MET A 44 15.63 -10.73 -0.89
N ILE A 45 15.78 -10.34 0.38
CA ILE A 45 16.00 -11.22 1.52
C ILE A 45 14.68 -11.48 2.25
N ALA A 46 13.88 -10.43 2.44
CA ALA A 46 12.60 -10.48 3.15
C ALA A 46 11.66 -9.38 2.64
N VAL A 47 10.38 -9.55 2.90
CA VAL A 47 9.31 -8.58 2.61
C VAL A 47 8.31 -8.56 3.76
N GLY A 48 7.56 -7.48 3.89
CA GLY A 48 6.51 -7.33 4.88
C GLY A 48 7.05 -7.23 6.32
N GLU A 49 6.37 -7.86 7.27
CA GLU A 49 6.73 -7.80 8.70
C GLU A 49 8.16 -8.30 8.96
N LYS A 50 8.61 -9.32 8.22
CA LYS A 50 10.00 -9.81 8.34
C LYS A 50 11.01 -8.73 7.94
N ALA A 51 10.75 -7.98 6.89
CA ALA A 51 11.60 -6.86 6.47
C ALA A 51 11.50 -5.69 7.45
N LYS A 52 10.29 -5.38 7.97
CA LYS A 52 10.04 -4.35 8.97
C LYS A 52 10.82 -4.61 10.27
N MET A 53 10.96 -5.87 10.69
CA MET A 53 11.80 -6.24 11.84
C MET A 53 13.30 -5.93 11.64
N MET A 54 13.75 -5.82 10.40
CA MET A 54 15.12 -5.44 10.03
C MET A 54 15.27 -3.93 9.82
N TYR A 55 14.16 -3.21 9.66
CA TYR A 55 14.14 -1.76 9.49
C TYR A 55 14.68 -1.08 10.76
N GLU A 56 15.39 0.02 10.58
CA GLU A 56 16.10 0.76 11.65
C GLU A 56 17.24 -0.03 12.35
N LYS A 57 17.51 -1.28 11.95
CA LYS A 57 18.66 -2.03 12.47
C LYS A 57 19.86 -1.86 11.54
N THR A 58 20.97 -1.43 12.11
CA THR A 58 22.22 -1.32 11.35
C THR A 58 22.73 -2.73 11.01
N HIS A 59 22.87 -3.01 9.72
CA HIS A 59 23.47 -4.23 9.22
C HIS A 59 24.26 -3.95 7.94
N ASP A 60 25.53 -4.36 7.89
CA ASP A 60 26.43 -3.99 6.80
C ASP A 60 25.98 -4.53 5.44
N ASN A 61 25.34 -5.69 5.43
CA ASN A 61 24.96 -6.41 4.21
C ASN A 61 23.46 -6.30 3.87
N ILE A 62 22.64 -5.67 4.70
CA ILE A 62 21.19 -5.56 4.49
C ILE A 62 20.79 -4.10 4.35
N ARG A 63 19.97 -3.81 3.34
CA ARG A 63 19.31 -2.54 3.12
C ARG A 63 17.80 -2.75 3.19
N THR A 64 17.13 -2.08 4.11
CA THR A 64 15.67 -2.07 4.18
C THR A 64 15.13 -0.80 3.53
N ILE A 65 14.10 -0.95 2.71
CA ILE A 65 13.52 0.12 1.91
C ILE A 65 11.99 0.08 2.05
N ARG A 66 11.37 1.26 2.16
CA ARG A 66 9.96 1.49 1.87
C ARG A 66 9.89 1.96 0.42
N PRO A 67 9.44 1.12 -0.52
CA PRO A 67 9.49 1.47 -1.94
C PRO A 67 8.43 2.48 -2.36
N LEU A 68 7.42 2.69 -1.53
CA LEU A 68 6.39 3.71 -1.71
C LEU A 68 6.60 4.85 -0.72
N ARG A 69 6.36 6.09 -1.19
CA ARG A 69 6.38 7.30 -0.39
C ARG A 69 5.32 8.25 -0.93
N ASP A 70 4.57 8.87 -0.02
CA ASP A 70 3.56 9.87 -0.37
C ASP A 70 2.55 9.37 -1.43
N GLY A 71 2.16 8.08 -1.34
CA GLY A 71 1.23 7.44 -2.27
C GLY A 71 1.84 7.00 -3.60
N VAL A 72 3.13 7.21 -3.85
CA VAL A 72 3.76 6.91 -5.15
C VAL A 72 4.96 5.98 -5.03
N ILE A 73 5.33 5.32 -6.14
CA ILE A 73 6.53 4.48 -6.21
C ILE A 73 7.78 5.38 -6.23
N ALA A 74 8.56 5.33 -5.16
CA ALA A 74 9.84 6.02 -5.04
C ALA A 74 11.04 5.17 -5.51
N ASP A 75 10.94 3.84 -5.41
CA ASP A 75 11.95 2.89 -5.89
C ASP A 75 11.25 1.76 -6.66
N PHE A 76 11.31 1.82 -7.99
CA PHE A 76 10.64 0.89 -8.88
C PHE A 76 11.12 -0.57 -8.68
N THR A 77 12.43 -0.78 -8.64
CA THR A 77 13.01 -2.12 -8.49
C THR A 77 12.66 -2.74 -7.14
N ALA A 78 12.69 -1.96 -6.07
CA ALA A 78 12.30 -2.42 -4.75
C ALA A 78 10.79 -2.71 -4.68
N CYS A 79 9.94 -1.89 -5.35
CA CYS A 79 8.51 -2.10 -5.43
C CYS A 79 8.16 -3.39 -6.17
N GLU A 80 8.77 -3.64 -7.33
CA GLU A 80 8.61 -4.88 -8.10
C GLU A 80 8.97 -6.11 -7.25
N GLN A 81 10.12 -6.07 -6.56
CA GLN A 81 10.53 -7.18 -5.71
C GLN A 81 9.58 -7.37 -4.52
N MET A 82 9.09 -6.28 -3.92
CA MET A 82 8.10 -6.32 -2.85
C MET A 82 6.81 -6.99 -3.34
N MET A 83 6.25 -6.52 -4.46
CA MET A 83 5.04 -7.10 -5.05
C MET A 83 5.21 -8.59 -5.34
N ARG A 84 6.31 -9.01 -5.96
CA ARG A 84 6.62 -10.43 -6.18
C ARG A 84 6.67 -11.23 -4.88
N GLY A 85 7.27 -10.65 -3.84
CA GLY A 85 7.37 -11.29 -2.53
C GLY A 85 6.00 -11.48 -1.88
N LEU A 86 5.14 -10.47 -1.93
CA LEU A 86 3.79 -10.50 -1.37
C LEU A 86 2.87 -11.44 -2.17
N ILE A 87 2.94 -11.40 -3.50
CA ILE A 87 2.16 -12.32 -4.36
C ILE A 87 2.52 -13.78 -4.08
N LYS A 88 3.79 -14.09 -3.81
CA LYS A 88 4.19 -15.44 -3.41
C LYS A 88 3.55 -15.91 -2.12
N MET A 89 3.16 -15.02 -1.21
CA MET A 89 2.44 -15.37 0.02
C MET A 89 0.98 -15.78 -0.25
N VAL A 90 0.38 -15.30 -1.34
CA VAL A 90 -0.96 -15.72 -1.77
C VAL A 90 -0.98 -17.20 -2.14
N HIS A 91 0.13 -17.71 -2.66
CA HIS A 91 0.25 -19.09 -3.13
C HIS A 91 0.83 -20.00 -2.03
N THR A 92 0.02 -20.41 -1.05
CA THR A 92 0.44 -21.28 0.07
C THR A 92 0.50 -22.78 -0.26
N GLY A 93 0.50 -23.16 -1.53
CA GLY A 93 0.52 -24.58 -1.94
C GLY A 93 1.63 -24.90 -2.96
N SER A 94 2.14 -26.14 -2.90
CA SER A 94 3.01 -26.70 -3.95
C SER A 94 2.18 -26.92 -5.23
N ARG A 95 2.03 -25.88 -6.05
CA ARG A 95 1.39 -25.99 -7.37
C ARG A 95 2.48 -26.20 -8.41
N LEU A 96 2.32 -27.24 -9.22
CA LEU A 96 3.17 -27.55 -10.38
C LEU A 96 3.09 -26.46 -11.47
N PHE A 97 2.05 -25.61 -11.43
CA PHE A 97 1.84 -24.53 -12.39
C PHE A 97 1.39 -23.27 -11.62
N SER A 98 2.07 -22.15 -11.85
CA SER A 98 1.60 -20.84 -11.38
C SER A 98 0.36 -20.42 -12.19
N PRO A 99 -0.72 -19.97 -11.55
CA PRO A 99 -1.86 -19.44 -12.26
C PRO A 99 -1.48 -18.12 -12.96
N SER A 100 -2.18 -17.80 -14.05
CA SER A 100 -2.14 -16.48 -14.64
C SER A 100 -2.87 -15.50 -13.74
N LEU A 101 -2.24 -14.39 -13.34
CA LEU A 101 -2.84 -13.43 -12.42
C LEU A 101 -3.59 -12.33 -13.18
N ARG A 102 -4.87 -12.13 -12.81
CA ARG A 102 -5.61 -10.92 -13.12
C ARG A 102 -5.62 -10.05 -11.87
N MET A 103 -5.15 -8.82 -12.00
CA MET A 103 -4.91 -7.93 -10.87
C MET A 103 -5.72 -6.64 -11.01
N VAL A 104 -6.40 -6.23 -9.94
CA VAL A 104 -6.94 -4.88 -9.77
C VAL A 104 -6.11 -4.20 -8.70
N ILE A 105 -5.55 -3.03 -8.98
CA ILE A 105 -4.64 -2.32 -8.05
C ILE A 105 -5.19 -0.93 -7.76
N GLY A 106 -5.31 -0.61 -6.47
CA GLY A 106 -5.63 0.73 -5.99
C GLY A 106 -4.51 1.71 -6.31
N VAL A 107 -4.88 2.91 -6.75
CA VAL A 107 -3.96 4.01 -7.02
C VAL A 107 -4.56 5.33 -6.54
N PRO A 108 -3.74 6.27 -6.03
CA PRO A 108 -4.24 7.59 -5.64
C PRO A 108 -4.92 8.32 -6.80
N SER A 109 -6.00 9.04 -6.52
CA SER A 109 -6.78 9.78 -7.53
C SER A 109 -6.00 10.93 -8.17
N GLY A 110 -4.97 11.44 -7.48
CA GLY A 110 -4.04 12.46 -7.97
C GLY A 110 -2.83 11.93 -8.74
N SER A 111 -2.78 10.61 -9.04
CA SER A 111 -1.63 10.00 -9.73
C SER A 111 -1.47 10.54 -11.15
N THR A 112 -0.23 10.84 -11.52
CA THR A 112 0.14 11.21 -12.89
C THR A 112 0.16 9.97 -13.82
N GLU A 113 0.06 10.17 -15.12
CA GLU A 113 0.17 9.09 -16.12
C GLU A 113 1.48 8.28 -15.97
N VAL A 114 2.56 8.93 -15.56
CA VAL A 114 3.86 8.27 -15.32
C VAL A 114 3.79 7.35 -14.11
N GLU A 115 3.15 7.81 -13.02
CA GLU A 115 2.95 7.02 -11.80
C GLU A 115 2.02 5.82 -12.06
N LEU A 116 0.91 6.03 -12.77
CA LEU A 116 -0.01 4.95 -13.17
C LEU A 116 0.71 3.88 -14.01
N ARG A 117 1.55 4.33 -14.94
CA ARG A 117 2.36 3.42 -15.75
C ARG A 117 3.36 2.65 -14.91
N ALA A 118 4.03 3.31 -13.96
CA ALA A 118 4.99 2.67 -13.06
C ALA A 118 4.34 1.55 -12.23
N VAL A 119 3.13 1.76 -11.72
CA VAL A 119 2.36 0.73 -11.00
C VAL A 119 2.04 -0.45 -11.93
N ARG A 120 1.54 -0.17 -13.14
CA ARG A 120 1.21 -1.22 -14.11
C ARG A 120 2.42 -2.04 -14.50
N ASP A 121 3.53 -1.39 -14.86
CA ASP A 121 4.77 -2.06 -15.26
C ASP A 121 5.32 -2.90 -14.10
N SER A 122 5.27 -2.41 -12.84
CA SER A 122 5.67 -3.17 -11.66
C SER A 122 4.82 -4.44 -11.47
N ALA A 123 3.51 -4.33 -11.67
CA ALA A 123 2.58 -5.45 -11.55
C ALA A 123 2.79 -6.50 -12.66
N GLU A 124 2.97 -6.06 -13.90
CA GLU A 124 3.27 -6.95 -15.03
C GLU A 124 4.59 -7.68 -14.82
N HIS A 125 5.62 -7.01 -14.33
CA HIS A 125 6.89 -7.62 -13.96
C HIS A 125 6.76 -8.58 -12.76
N ALA A 126 5.76 -8.38 -11.90
CA ALA A 126 5.47 -9.28 -10.77
C ALA A 126 4.49 -10.42 -11.13
N ASP A 127 4.47 -10.84 -12.40
CA ASP A 127 3.68 -11.93 -12.97
C ASP A 127 2.17 -11.60 -13.17
N GLY A 128 1.78 -10.32 -13.10
CA GLY A 128 0.45 -9.85 -13.50
C GLY A 128 0.26 -9.95 -15.02
N ARG A 129 -0.76 -10.68 -15.48
CA ARG A 129 -1.07 -10.82 -16.90
C ARG A 129 -2.03 -9.74 -17.39
N ASP A 130 -3.13 -9.58 -16.65
CA ASP A 130 -4.17 -8.59 -16.91
C ASP A 130 -4.19 -7.63 -15.72
N VAL A 131 -3.71 -6.39 -15.89
CA VAL A 131 -3.59 -5.40 -14.81
C VAL A 131 -4.57 -4.26 -15.04
N TYR A 132 -5.45 -4.06 -14.08
CA TYR A 132 -6.43 -2.97 -14.03
C TYR A 132 -6.09 -2.05 -12.86
N LEU A 133 -6.27 -0.75 -13.05
CA LEU A 133 -6.09 0.24 -12.00
C LEU A 133 -7.45 0.83 -11.62
N ILE A 134 -7.67 1.02 -10.32
CA ILE A 134 -8.84 1.67 -9.77
C ILE A 134 -8.38 2.79 -8.84
N PHE A 135 -9.06 3.92 -8.84
CA PHE A 135 -8.77 4.97 -7.86
C PHE A 135 -9.18 4.57 -6.44
N GLU A 136 -8.28 4.79 -5.49
CA GLU A 136 -8.47 4.41 -4.06
C GLU A 136 -9.81 4.87 -3.48
N PRO A 137 -10.27 6.13 -3.67
CA PRO A 137 -11.58 6.54 -3.16
C PRO A 137 -12.75 5.78 -3.77
N MET A 138 -12.65 5.37 -5.05
CA MET A 138 -13.67 4.55 -5.70
C MET A 138 -13.68 3.13 -5.11
N ALA A 139 -12.52 2.54 -4.91
CA ALA A 139 -12.38 1.23 -4.27
C ALA A 139 -12.90 1.26 -2.84
N ALA A 140 -12.60 2.32 -2.07
CA ALA A 140 -13.09 2.51 -0.71
C ALA A 140 -14.63 2.62 -0.67
N ALA A 141 -15.23 3.42 -1.58
CA ALA A 141 -16.68 3.55 -1.68
C ALA A 141 -17.37 2.20 -1.94
N ILE A 142 -16.84 1.43 -2.88
CA ILE A 142 -17.34 0.08 -3.19
C ILE A 142 -17.19 -0.83 -1.96
N GLY A 143 -16.03 -0.78 -1.30
CA GLY A 143 -15.70 -1.64 -0.15
C GLY A 143 -16.61 -1.41 1.07
N ILE A 144 -17.08 -0.18 1.28
CA ILE A 144 -18.03 0.15 2.37
C ILE A 144 -19.51 0.02 1.93
N GLY A 145 -19.76 -0.46 0.69
CA GLY A 145 -21.10 -0.79 0.20
C GLY A 145 -21.90 0.43 -0.29
N ILE A 146 -21.25 1.52 -0.66
CA ILE A 146 -21.91 2.67 -1.30
C ILE A 146 -22.30 2.25 -2.73
N ASP A 147 -23.55 2.54 -3.11
CA ASP A 147 -23.96 2.46 -4.50
C ASP A 147 -23.34 3.61 -5.31
N VAL A 148 -22.19 3.32 -5.92
CA VAL A 148 -21.44 4.32 -6.68
C VAL A 148 -22.13 4.73 -7.98
N GLU A 149 -23.09 3.94 -8.49
CA GLU A 149 -23.85 4.23 -9.71
C GLU A 149 -25.05 5.14 -9.44
N ALA A 150 -25.44 5.31 -8.17
CA ALA A 150 -26.54 6.18 -7.79
C ALA A 150 -26.27 7.64 -8.21
N PRO A 151 -27.35 8.41 -8.51
CA PRO A 151 -27.22 9.82 -8.87
C PRO A 151 -26.93 10.74 -7.68
N GLU A 152 -26.74 10.18 -6.51
CA GLU A 152 -26.41 10.90 -5.28
C GLU A 152 -24.91 11.12 -5.17
N GLY A 153 -24.50 12.32 -4.69
CA GLY A 153 -23.10 12.63 -4.44
C GLY A 153 -22.66 12.09 -3.09
N ASN A 154 -21.74 11.13 -3.10
CA ASN A 154 -21.12 10.55 -1.91
C ASN A 154 -19.69 11.07 -1.77
N MET A 155 -19.34 11.68 -0.65
CA MET A 155 -17.97 12.12 -0.37
C MET A 155 -17.23 11.05 0.42
N ILE A 156 -16.08 10.64 -0.10
CA ILE A 156 -15.13 9.74 0.55
C ILE A 156 -13.93 10.58 0.99
N VAL A 157 -13.48 10.34 2.22
CA VAL A 157 -12.20 10.83 2.75
C VAL A 157 -11.41 9.60 3.18
N ASP A 158 -10.36 9.30 2.45
CA ASP A 158 -9.46 8.17 2.71
C ASP A 158 -8.12 8.71 3.21
N ILE A 159 -7.75 8.37 4.43
CA ILE A 159 -6.51 8.82 5.09
C ILE A 159 -5.58 7.64 5.20
N GLY A 160 -4.62 7.56 4.29
CA GLY A 160 -3.63 6.51 4.23
C GLY A 160 -2.38 6.78 5.08
N GLY A 161 -1.29 6.08 4.75
CA GLY A 161 0.03 6.32 5.34
C GLY A 161 0.74 7.54 4.73
N GLY A 162 0.71 7.67 3.39
CA GLY A 162 1.46 8.69 2.66
C GLY A 162 0.60 9.74 1.95
N SER A 163 -0.71 9.51 1.78
CA SER A 163 -1.63 10.43 1.13
C SER A 163 -2.99 10.44 1.80
N THR A 164 -3.70 11.55 1.65
CA THR A 164 -5.12 11.67 2.00
C THR A 164 -5.89 12.01 0.72
N GLU A 165 -6.83 11.14 0.39
CA GLU A 165 -7.68 11.26 -0.79
C GLU A 165 -9.07 11.76 -0.40
N ILE A 166 -9.57 12.77 -1.09
CA ILE A 166 -10.92 13.30 -0.90
C ILE A 166 -11.60 13.27 -2.26
N ALA A 167 -12.69 12.53 -2.39
CA ALA A 167 -13.41 12.43 -3.65
C ALA A 167 -14.92 12.50 -3.44
N VAL A 168 -15.61 13.10 -4.39
CA VAL A 168 -17.08 13.03 -4.52
C VAL A 168 -17.40 12.12 -5.70
N ILE A 169 -18.16 11.07 -5.43
CA ILE A 169 -18.53 10.01 -6.38
C ILE A 169 -20.02 10.11 -6.65
N SER A 170 -20.41 10.05 -7.92
CA SER A 170 -21.80 9.98 -8.38
C SER A 170 -21.84 9.38 -9.79
N LEU A 171 -22.90 8.63 -10.11
CA LEU A 171 -23.15 8.05 -11.44
C LEU A 171 -21.95 7.24 -11.98
N GLY A 172 -21.30 6.47 -11.11
CA GLY A 172 -20.18 5.60 -11.46
C GLY A 172 -18.87 6.32 -11.73
N GLY A 173 -18.78 7.64 -11.46
CA GLY A 173 -17.59 8.45 -11.71
C GLY A 173 -17.17 9.33 -10.55
N ILE A 174 -15.91 9.74 -10.55
CA ILE A 174 -15.41 10.75 -9.62
C ILE A 174 -15.73 12.13 -10.23
N VAL A 175 -16.63 12.85 -9.55
CA VAL A 175 -17.09 14.20 -9.98
C VAL A 175 -16.09 15.27 -9.57
N SER A 176 -15.47 15.12 -8.40
CA SER A 176 -14.45 16.01 -7.87
C SER A 176 -13.50 15.23 -6.99
N ASN A 177 -12.23 15.53 -7.05
CA ASN A 177 -11.22 14.94 -6.18
C ASN A 177 -10.15 15.95 -5.78
N ASN A 178 -9.54 15.67 -4.64
CA ASN A 178 -8.34 16.33 -4.18
C ASN A 178 -7.46 15.29 -3.48
N SER A 179 -6.18 15.29 -3.78
CA SER A 179 -5.17 14.43 -3.18
C SER A 179 -4.11 15.30 -2.52
N ILE A 180 -3.85 15.06 -1.24
CA ILE A 180 -2.81 15.75 -0.49
C ILE A 180 -1.80 14.74 0.05
N ARG A 181 -0.51 15.11 -0.01
CA ARG A 181 0.60 14.29 0.50
C ARG A 181 0.87 14.62 1.95
N THR A 182 -0.19 14.53 2.78
CA THR A 182 -0.13 14.68 4.24
C THR A 182 -1.03 13.62 4.82
N ALA A 183 -0.46 12.71 5.59
CA ALA A 183 -1.19 11.56 6.10
C ALA A 183 -0.52 10.94 7.35
N GLY A 184 -0.70 9.65 7.59
CA GLY A 184 -0.26 8.98 8.79
C GLY A 184 1.23 9.07 9.07
N ASP A 185 2.08 9.07 8.04
CA ASP A 185 3.54 9.17 8.20
C ASP A 185 3.96 10.56 8.69
N ASP A 186 3.30 11.63 8.21
CA ASP A 186 3.55 13.00 8.67
C ASP A 186 3.18 13.14 10.16
N LEU A 187 2.02 12.60 10.57
CA LEU A 187 1.63 12.59 11.98
C LEU A 187 2.64 11.85 12.86
N THR A 188 3.23 10.78 12.33
CA THR A 188 4.30 10.04 13.02
C THR A 188 5.57 10.88 13.15
N ALA A 189 5.95 11.59 12.09
CA ALA A 189 7.10 12.49 12.09
C ALA A 189 6.90 13.67 13.04
N ASP A 190 5.71 14.26 13.07
CA ASP A 190 5.34 15.33 14.01
C ASP A 190 5.47 14.89 15.47
N ILE A 191 5.08 13.66 15.80
CA ILE A 191 5.27 13.10 17.15
C ILE A 191 6.77 12.98 17.48
N GLN A 192 7.60 12.51 16.54
CA GLN A 192 9.05 12.44 16.76
C GLN A 192 9.64 13.83 17.03
N GLU A 193 9.23 14.81 16.23
CA GLU A 193 9.68 16.19 16.38
C GLU A 193 9.22 16.79 17.71
N TYR A 194 7.96 16.60 18.09
CA TYR A 194 7.41 17.05 19.36
C TYR A 194 8.17 16.46 20.57
N MET A 195 8.39 15.14 20.58
CA MET A 195 9.14 14.48 21.64
C MET A 195 10.58 14.99 21.75
N SER A 196 11.21 15.24 20.61
CA SER A 196 12.57 15.79 20.59
C SER A 196 12.62 17.24 21.10
N ARG A 197 11.71 18.11 20.63
CA ARG A 197 11.75 19.55 20.95
C ARG A 197 11.23 19.87 22.35
N GLN A 198 10.12 19.22 22.78
CA GLN A 198 9.47 19.56 24.04
C GLN A 198 10.00 18.75 25.22
N HIS A 199 10.45 17.53 24.97
CA HIS A 199 10.87 16.61 26.04
C HIS A 199 12.35 16.23 25.96
N ASN A 200 13.09 16.68 24.93
CA ASN A 200 14.48 16.31 24.66
C ASN A 200 14.68 14.77 24.61
N VAL A 201 13.68 14.06 24.10
CA VAL A 201 13.67 12.59 23.95
C VAL A 201 13.65 12.24 22.47
N LYS A 202 14.64 11.45 22.01
CA LYS A 202 14.63 10.88 20.68
C LYS A 202 13.87 9.57 20.68
N VAL A 203 12.79 9.50 19.92
CA VAL A 203 12.02 8.29 19.66
C VAL A 203 12.23 7.82 18.24
N SER A 204 12.27 6.49 18.03
CA SER A 204 12.31 5.93 16.69
C SER A 204 10.97 6.13 15.98
N GLU A 205 10.95 6.06 14.63
CA GLU A 205 9.71 6.09 13.82
C GLU A 205 8.70 5.06 14.33
N ARG A 206 9.15 3.82 14.56
CA ARG A 206 8.32 2.74 15.11
C ARG A 206 7.70 3.08 16.47
N MET A 207 8.44 3.76 17.34
CA MET A 207 7.92 4.16 18.66
C MET A 207 6.91 5.30 18.51
N ALA A 208 7.17 6.28 17.68
CA ALA A 208 6.24 7.37 17.40
C ALA A 208 4.93 6.86 16.77
N GLU A 209 5.02 5.92 15.85
CA GLU A 209 3.85 5.24 15.27
C GLU A 209 3.04 4.52 16.36
N ARG A 210 3.69 3.81 17.27
CA ARG A 210 2.99 3.18 18.40
C ARG A 210 2.34 4.19 19.33
N ILE A 211 2.98 5.33 19.59
CA ILE A 211 2.38 6.43 20.36
C ILE A 211 1.14 6.93 19.66
N LYS A 212 1.23 7.23 18.36
CA LYS A 212 0.11 7.67 17.52
C LYS A 212 -1.10 6.74 17.67
N ILE A 213 -0.88 5.43 17.49
CA ILE A 213 -1.95 4.42 17.53
C ILE A 213 -2.58 4.30 18.91
N HIS A 214 -1.79 4.40 19.99
CA HIS A 214 -2.27 4.13 21.35
C HIS A 214 -2.91 5.33 22.03
N VAL A 215 -2.46 6.55 21.71
CA VAL A 215 -2.94 7.77 22.39
C VAL A 215 -3.53 8.80 21.44
N GLY A 216 -3.43 8.59 20.13
CA GLY A 216 -4.02 9.49 19.14
C GLY A 216 -5.55 9.46 19.20
N SER A 217 -6.16 10.62 19.09
CA SER A 217 -7.62 10.77 19.03
C SER A 217 -7.99 11.97 18.14
N ALA A 218 -9.04 11.80 17.35
CA ALA A 218 -9.67 12.91 16.63
C ALA A 218 -10.58 13.77 17.51
N LEU A 219 -10.88 13.31 18.74
CA LEU A 219 -11.68 14.03 19.70
C LEU A 219 -10.78 14.71 20.72
N THR A 220 -11.08 15.95 21.06
CA THR A 220 -10.33 16.75 22.05
C THR A 220 -10.68 16.42 23.49
N ASP A 221 -11.85 15.82 23.73
CA ASP A 221 -12.37 15.46 25.05
C ASP A 221 -12.43 13.93 25.17
N LEU A 222 -11.35 13.35 25.64
CA LEU A 222 -11.31 11.96 26.10
C LEU A 222 -11.67 12.00 27.59
N GLY A 223 -12.98 12.05 27.88
CA GLY A 223 -13.49 12.01 29.28
C GLY A 223 -13.08 10.77 30.04
#